data_d20cb225baf11cf334243f58b8a75d46
#
_entry.id   d20cb225baf11cf334243f58b8a75d46
#
_cell.length_a   1.000
_cell.length_b   1.000
_cell.length_c   1.000
_cell.angle_alpha   90.00
_cell.angle_beta   90.00
_cell.angle_gamma   90.00
#
_symmetry.space_group_name_H-M   'P 1'
#
loop_
_entity.id
_entity.type
_entity.pdbx_description
1 polymer ?
#
loop_
_entity_poly.entity_id
_entity_poly.type
_entity_poly.pdbx_seq_one_letter_code
_entity_poly.pdbx_strand_id
1 'polypeptide(L)'
;TIEATENRLKEAFPDHDFYRAFTSRMIINKLKTRDNESVDTPQEVLKKLKAAGYTHVQCQTTHIINGYEYDITLKELKAFEKDFVSLTLGRPLLTTVEDYEETVDIVMKQMPKLKKGEALVYMGHGSDHHANSTYPCLDYMFKMKGYEDVYVGTVEGFPELENIVPLLQEKKYKKIYLAPFMLVAGDHAINDMASDEEDSWRTVLEDERFKVECILEGLGEYAGIQNMFLDHLKKAQPVTEM
;
A
#
# COMPACT_ATOMS: atom_id res chain seq x y z
N THR A 1 4.58 2.28 9.64
CA THR A 1 3.91 1.00 9.98
C THR A 1 2.41 1.16 10.07
N ILE A 2 1.68 0.05 10.21
CA ILE A 2 0.22 0.06 10.44
C ILE A 2 -0.09 0.90 11.68
N GLU A 3 0.63 0.67 12.78
CA GLU A 3 0.41 1.38 14.05
C GLU A 3 0.61 2.89 13.93
N ALA A 4 1.59 3.35 13.17
CA ALA A 4 1.81 4.78 12.96
C ALA A 4 0.62 5.43 12.24
N THR A 5 0.10 4.77 11.20
CA THR A 5 -1.12 5.20 10.49
C THR A 5 -2.33 5.23 11.43
N GLU A 6 -2.53 4.16 12.20
CA GLU A 6 -3.63 4.09 13.18
C GLU A 6 -3.55 5.17 14.26
N ASN A 7 -2.37 5.40 14.81
CA ASN A 7 -2.16 6.43 15.82
C ASN A 7 -2.49 7.81 15.26
N ARG A 8 -2.11 8.07 14.01
CA ARG A 8 -2.47 9.31 13.33
C ARG A 8 -3.99 9.51 13.20
N LEU A 9 -4.72 8.42 12.90
CA LEU A 9 -6.19 8.46 12.84
C LEU A 9 -6.80 8.66 14.23
N LYS A 10 -6.34 7.93 15.24
CA LYS A 10 -6.80 8.06 16.64
C LYS A 10 -6.61 9.46 17.18
N GLU A 11 -5.44 10.07 16.94
CA GLU A 11 -5.15 11.45 17.37
C GLU A 11 -6.09 12.48 16.74
N ALA A 12 -6.53 12.24 15.51
CA ALA A 12 -7.45 13.14 14.81
C ALA A 12 -8.91 12.98 15.25
N PHE A 13 -9.26 11.85 15.85
CA PHE A 13 -10.62 11.53 16.33
C PHE A 13 -10.62 11.05 17.78
N PRO A 14 -10.19 11.89 18.75
CA PRO A 14 -10.00 11.47 20.15
C PRO A 14 -11.29 11.05 20.86
N ASP A 15 -12.44 11.50 20.37
CA ASP A 15 -13.76 11.18 20.94
C ASP A 15 -14.42 9.96 20.28
N HIS A 16 -13.69 9.22 19.43
CA HIS A 16 -14.19 8.03 18.75
C HIS A 16 -13.52 6.78 19.28
N ASP A 17 -14.30 5.71 19.41
CA ASP A 17 -13.75 4.38 19.65
C ASP A 17 -13.07 3.87 18.38
N PHE A 18 -11.90 3.28 18.53
CA PHE A 18 -11.11 2.77 17.43
C PHE A 18 -11.12 1.24 17.41
N TYR A 19 -11.38 0.68 16.23
CA TYR A 19 -11.36 -0.77 15.99
C TYR A 19 -10.48 -1.08 14.80
N ARG A 20 -9.69 -2.15 14.90
CA ARG A 20 -8.86 -2.68 13.83
C ARG A 20 -9.54 -3.90 13.20
N ALA A 21 -9.48 -4.00 11.89
CA ALA A 21 -9.88 -5.19 11.14
C ALA A 21 -8.81 -5.54 10.11
N PHE A 22 -8.62 -6.84 9.85
CA PHE A 22 -7.75 -7.31 8.80
C PHE A 22 -8.56 -7.91 7.65
N THR A 23 -8.16 -7.63 6.41
CA THR A 23 -8.82 -8.12 5.20
C THR A 23 -8.18 -9.41 4.69
N SER A 24 -6.87 -9.56 4.85
CA SER A 24 -6.13 -10.73 4.40
C SER A 24 -6.31 -11.92 5.34
N ARG A 25 -7.03 -12.94 4.88
CA ARG A 25 -7.21 -14.19 5.62
C ARG A 25 -5.89 -14.92 5.89
N MET A 26 -4.93 -14.80 4.98
CA MET A 26 -3.60 -15.37 5.15
C MET A 26 -2.89 -14.73 6.35
N ILE A 27 -2.91 -13.40 6.45
CA ILE A 27 -2.31 -12.68 7.57
C ILE A 27 -3.03 -13.00 8.88
N ILE A 28 -4.36 -13.04 8.89
CA ILE A 28 -5.16 -13.43 10.06
C ILE A 28 -4.74 -14.82 10.56
N ASN A 29 -4.62 -15.80 9.66
CA ASN A 29 -4.19 -17.15 10.03
C ASN A 29 -2.73 -17.17 10.53
N LYS A 30 -1.83 -16.39 9.92
CA LYS A 30 -0.43 -16.28 10.33
C LYS A 30 -0.31 -15.70 11.76
N LEU A 31 -1.03 -14.62 12.07
CA LEU A 31 -1.05 -14.02 13.40
C LEU A 31 -1.62 -14.99 14.44
N LYS A 32 -2.68 -15.68 14.10
CA LYS A 32 -3.29 -16.68 14.99
C LYS A 32 -2.35 -17.86 15.28
N THR A 33 -1.64 -18.37 14.27
CA THR A 33 -0.79 -19.56 14.44
C THR A 33 0.56 -19.24 15.04
N ARG A 34 1.18 -18.12 14.67
CA ARG A 34 2.51 -17.74 15.12
C ARG A 34 2.48 -17.02 16.47
N ASP A 35 1.56 -16.06 16.61
CA ASP A 35 1.55 -15.11 17.72
C ASP A 35 0.42 -15.38 18.72
N ASN A 36 -0.46 -16.37 18.44
CA ASN A 36 -1.70 -16.64 19.18
C ASN A 36 -2.60 -15.38 19.31
N GLU A 37 -2.50 -14.47 18.32
CA GLU A 37 -3.28 -13.26 18.26
C GLU A 37 -4.52 -13.46 17.39
N SER A 38 -5.69 -13.13 17.94
CA SER A 38 -6.96 -13.16 17.21
C SER A 38 -7.31 -11.76 16.74
N VAL A 39 -7.36 -11.58 15.44
CA VAL A 39 -7.79 -10.32 14.81
C VAL A 39 -9.08 -10.54 14.04
N ASP A 40 -9.95 -9.53 14.09
CA ASP A 40 -11.26 -9.60 13.44
C ASP A 40 -11.19 -9.21 11.96
N THR A 41 -12.08 -9.78 11.17
CA THR A 41 -12.39 -9.28 9.81
C THR A 41 -13.30 -8.04 9.90
N PRO A 42 -13.43 -7.22 8.81
CA PRO A 42 -14.37 -6.11 8.78
C PRO A 42 -15.80 -6.52 9.16
N GLN A 43 -16.26 -7.66 8.65
CA GLN A 43 -17.58 -8.21 8.98
C GLN A 43 -17.74 -8.51 10.48
N GLU A 44 -16.73 -9.09 11.12
CA GLU A 44 -16.77 -9.43 12.55
C GLU A 44 -16.79 -8.16 13.41
N VAL A 45 -15.98 -7.15 13.07
CA VAL A 45 -16.02 -5.86 13.75
C VAL A 45 -17.38 -5.21 13.61
N LEU A 46 -17.97 -5.15 12.41
CA LEU A 46 -19.30 -4.56 12.20
C LEU A 46 -20.40 -5.27 12.99
N LYS A 47 -20.35 -6.59 13.11
CA LYS A 47 -21.28 -7.36 14.00
C LYS A 47 -21.14 -6.95 15.46
N LYS A 48 -19.91 -6.79 15.95
CA LYS A 48 -19.64 -6.35 17.32
C LYS A 48 -20.14 -4.92 17.57
N LEU A 49 -19.87 -4.00 16.63
CA LEU A 49 -20.32 -2.61 16.71
C LEU A 49 -21.85 -2.51 16.73
N LYS A 50 -22.53 -3.25 15.85
CA LYS A 50 -24.00 -3.33 15.84
C LYS A 50 -24.53 -3.84 17.17
N ALA A 51 -23.98 -4.92 17.70
CA ALA A 51 -24.40 -5.50 18.98
C ALA A 51 -24.15 -4.56 20.16
N ALA A 52 -23.10 -3.73 20.10
CA ALA A 52 -22.79 -2.71 21.10
C ALA A 52 -23.61 -1.41 20.97
N GLY A 53 -24.47 -1.31 19.93
CA GLY A 53 -25.39 -0.19 19.75
C GLY A 53 -24.77 1.03 19.06
N TYR A 54 -23.62 0.88 18.40
CA TYR A 54 -23.07 1.96 17.55
C TYR A 54 -24.02 2.26 16.39
N THR A 55 -24.18 3.54 16.11
CA THR A 55 -25.08 4.01 15.02
C THR A 55 -24.36 4.68 13.87
N HIS A 56 -23.14 5.16 14.12
CA HIS A 56 -22.30 5.84 13.11
C HIS A 56 -20.93 5.17 13.08
N VAL A 57 -20.54 4.69 11.92
CA VAL A 57 -19.26 3.99 11.71
C VAL A 57 -18.55 4.61 10.51
N GLN A 58 -17.30 5.03 10.72
CA GLN A 58 -16.41 5.49 9.67
C GLN A 58 -15.28 4.49 9.49
N CYS A 59 -15.14 3.95 8.29
CA CYS A 59 -14.09 3.01 7.95
C CYS A 59 -13.04 3.68 7.07
N GLN A 60 -11.76 3.38 7.31
CA GLN A 60 -10.66 3.71 6.41
C GLN A 60 -9.92 2.44 6.03
N THR A 61 -9.86 2.17 4.74
CA THR A 61 -8.97 1.14 4.22
C THR A 61 -7.55 1.65 4.13
N THR A 62 -6.57 0.77 4.38
CA THR A 62 -5.14 1.08 4.18
C THR A 62 -4.58 0.41 2.92
N HIS A 63 -5.42 -0.04 2.02
CA HIS A 63 -5.03 -0.56 0.72
C HIS A 63 -4.37 0.52 -0.14
N ILE A 64 -3.41 0.12 -0.96
CA ILE A 64 -2.73 1.01 -1.90
C ILE A 64 -3.58 1.22 -3.15
N ILE A 65 -4.19 0.15 -3.65
CA ILE A 65 -4.99 0.11 -4.89
C ILE A 65 -6.43 -0.33 -4.62
N ASN A 66 -7.33 -0.06 -5.58
CA ASN A 66 -8.73 -0.52 -5.57
C ASN A 66 -8.82 -1.98 -6.08
N GLY A 67 -8.07 -2.89 -5.43
CA GLY A 67 -7.97 -4.31 -5.81
C GLY A 67 -8.99 -5.21 -5.13
N TYR A 68 -8.80 -6.55 -5.26
CA TYR A 68 -9.71 -7.56 -4.71
C TYR A 68 -10.05 -7.38 -3.24
N GLU A 69 -9.04 -7.10 -2.39
CA GLU A 69 -9.30 -6.96 -0.96
C GLU A 69 -10.15 -5.71 -0.65
N TYR A 70 -10.00 -4.64 -1.43
CA TYR A 70 -10.87 -3.48 -1.32
C TYR A 70 -12.30 -3.80 -1.75
N ASP A 71 -12.48 -4.49 -2.88
CA ASP A 71 -13.79 -4.90 -3.37
C ASP A 71 -14.52 -5.82 -2.39
N ILE A 72 -13.79 -6.78 -1.79
CA ILE A 72 -14.34 -7.66 -0.74
C ILE A 72 -14.74 -6.83 0.47
N THR A 73 -13.89 -5.90 0.91
CA THR A 73 -14.19 -5.02 2.05
C THR A 73 -15.43 -4.19 1.79
N LEU A 74 -15.53 -3.55 0.64
CA LEU A 74 -16.70 -2.75 0.26
C LEU A 74 -17.97 -3.61 0.23
N LYS A 75 -17.90 -4.81 -0.34
CA LYS A 75 -19.01 -5.76 -0.37
C LYS A 75 -19.45 -6.19 1.04
N GLU A 76 -18.49 -6.44 1.93
CA GLU A 76 -18.78 -6.78 3.33
C GLU A 76 -19.46 -5.60 4.04
N LEU A 77 -18.97 -4.37 3.87
CA LEU A 77 -19.57 -3.19 4.47
C LEU A 77 -21.00 -2.94 3.93
N LYS A 78 -21.23 -3.06 2.63
CA LYS A 78 -22.54 -2.92 2.02
C LYS A 78 -23.60 -3.86 2.62
N ALA A 79 -23.20 -5.04 3.07
CA ALA A 79 -24.12 -5.98 3.72
C ALA A 79 -24.68 -5.45 5.06
N PHE A 80 -24.03 -4.44 5.64
CA PHE A 80 -24.41 -3.81 6.92
C PHE A 80 -24.98 -2.39 6.74
N GLU A 81 -25.16 -1.90 5.51
CA GLU A 81 -25.59 -0.52 5.27
C GLU A 81 -26.85 -0.10 6.04
N LYS A 82 -27.79 -1.04 6.21
CA LYS A 82 -29.07 -0.82 6.90
C LYS A 82 -28.99 -0.98 8.42
N ASP A 83 -27.87 -1.43 8.92
CA ASP A 83 -27.66 -1.70 10.35
C ASP A 83 -27.17 -0.47 11.10
N PHE A 84 -26.71 0.55 10.39
CA PHE A 84 -26.19 1.80 10.93
C PHE A 84 -26.94 3.01 10.35
N VAL A 85 -27.01 4.08 11.12
CA VAL A 85 -27.52 5.38 10.64
C VAL A 85 -26.56 5.96 9.58
N SER A 86 -25.25 5.74 9.79
CA SER A 86 -24.21 6.13 8.85
C SER A 86 -23.11 5.06 8.86
N LEU A 87 -22.80 4.56 7.68
CA LEU A 87 -21.63 3.68 7.44
C LEU A 87 -20.90 4.21 6.21
N THR A 88 -19.66 4.69 6.41
CA THR A 88 -18.86 5.31 5.37
C THR A 88 -17.53 4.58 5.20
N LEU A 89 -16.95 4.69 3.99
CA LEU A 89 -15.65 4.10 3.66
C LEU A 89 -14.75 5.14 2.95
N GLY A 90 -13.57 5.34 3.49
CA GLY A 90 -12.50 6.08 2.84
C GLY A 90 -11.83 5.25 1.75
N ARG A 91 -11.48 5.90 0.64
CA ARG A 91 -10.87 5.26 -0.52
C ARG A 91 -9.43 4.78 -0.26
N PRO A 92 -8.91 3.82 -1.07
CA PRO A 92 -7.50 3.43 -1.08
C PRO A 92 -6.56 4.60 -1.40
N LEU A 93 -5.25 4.41 -1.16
CA LEU A 93 -4.24 5.45 -1.31
C LEU A 93 -4.24 6.05 -2.73
N LEU A 94 -4.21 5.21 -3.76
CA LEU A 94 -4.14 5.62 -5.17
C LEU A 94 -5.50 5.43 -5.85
N THR A 95 -6.32 6.46 -5.82
CA THR A 95 -7.67 6.44 -6.43
C THR A 95 -7.83 7.56 -7.45
N THR A 96 -7.43 8.79 -7.14
CA THR A 96 -7.56 9.95 -8.04
C THR A 96 -6.19 10.42 -8.53
N VAL A 97 -6.18 11.23 -9.59
CA VAL A 97 -4.92 11.81 -10.12
C VAL A 97 -4.17 12.59 -9.04
N GLU A 98 -4.89 13.34 -8.22
CA GLU A 98 -4.34 14.12 -7.13
C GLU A 98 -3.67 13.21 -6.09
N ASP A 99 -4.24 12.03 -5.82
CA ASP A 99 -3.65 11.04 -4.91
C ASP A 99 -2.29 10.55 -5.44
N TYR A 100 -2.16 10.31 -6.75
CA TYR A 100 -0.88 9.93 -7.36
C TYR A 100 0.13 11.06 -7.26
N GLU A 101 -0.26 12.29 -7.60
CA GLU A 101 0.62 13.45 -7.54
C GLU A 101 1.16 13.68 -6.13
N GLU A 102 0.27 13.65 -5.13
CA GLU A 102 0.62 13.84 -3.73
C GLU A 102 1.51 12.71 -3.21
N THR A 103 1.17 11.45 -3.56
CA THR A 103 1.98 10.29 -3.18
C THR A 103 3.40 10.40 -3.73
N VAL A 104 3.57 10.71 -5.02
CA VAL A 104 4.89 10.90 -5.63
C VAL A 104 5.68 11.98 -4.92
N ASP A 105 5.07 13.12 -4.59
CA ASP A 105 5.74 14.21 -3.88
C ASP A 105 6.18 13.82 -2.47
N ILE A 106 5.39 12.98 -1.79
CA ILE A 106 5.71 12.49 -0.45
C ILE A 106 6.86 11.49 -0.51
N VAL A 107 6.74 10.44 -1.32
CA VAL A 107 7.73 9.35 -1.32
C VAL A 107 9.09 9.83 -1.83
N MET A 108 9.13 10.71 -2.82
CA MET A 108 10.40 11.24 -3.33
C MET A 108 11.15 12.15 -2.35
N LYS A 109 10.47 12.71 -1.35
CA LYS A 109 11.14 13.44 -0.25
C LYS A 109 11.86 12.52 0.73
N GLN A 110 11.47 11.25 0.77
CA GLN A 110 12.08 10.24 1.66
C GLN A 110 13.22 9.50 0.98
N MET A 111 13.27 9.51 -0.34
CA MET A 111 14.27 8.76 -1.11
C MET A 111 15.57 9.54 -1.28
N PRO A 112 16.71 8.83 -1.45
CA PRO A 112 17.98 9.47 -1.77
C PRO A 112 17.87 10.30 -3.07
N LYS A 113 18.59 11.42 -3.11
CA LYS A 113 18.74 12.16 -4.38
C LYS A 113 19.58 11.33 -5.35
N LEU A 114 18.94 10.88 -6.43
CA LEU A 114 19.60 10.10 -7.46
C LEU A 114 20.68 10.94 -8.17
N LYS A 115 21.85 10.33 -8.34
CA LYS A 115 22.96 10.89 -9.12
C LYS A 115 22.96 10.29 -10.52
N LYS A 116 23.72 10.90 -11.42
CA LYS A 116 23.89 10.34 -12.76
C LYS A 116 24.36 8.87 -12.71
N GLY A 117 23.61 7.99 -13.35
CA GLY A 117 23.88 6.55 -13.37
C GLY A 117 23.27 5.80 -12.17
N GLU A 118 22.40 6.42 -11.40
CA GLU A 118 21.61 5.78 -10.35
C GLU A 118 20.14 5.78 -10.74
N ALA A 119 19.40 4.75 -10.35
CA ALA A 119 17.95 4.66 -10.49
C ALA A 119 17.31 4.17 -9.20
N LEU A 120 16.02 4.42 -9.05
CA LEU A 120 15.17 3.89 -8.00
C LEU A 120 14.15 2.96 -8.63
N VAL A 121 14.01 1.77 -8.08
CA VAL A 121 12.96 0.82 -8.46
C VAL A 121 12.06 0.57 -7.25
N TYR A 122 10.80 0.93 -7.38
CA TYR A 122 9.79 0.59 -6.41
C TYR A 122 9.20 -0.78 -6.70
N MET A 123 9.06 -1.59 -5.65
CA MET A 123 8.42 -2.89 -5.70
C MET A 123 7.02 -2.81 -5.09
N GLY A 124 6.00 -2.82 -5.93
CA GLY A 124 4.60 -2.98 -5.51
C GLY A 124 4.23 -4.45 -5.35
N HIS A 125 3.11 -4.72 -4.68
CA HIS A 125 2.59 -6.09 -4.54
C HIS A 125 2.20 -6.66 -5.90
N GLY A 126 1.43 -5.91 -6.68
CA GLY A 126 0.84 -6.40 -7.91
C GLY A 126 -0.47 -7.16 -7.67
N SER A 127 -1.14 -7.51 -8.74
CA SER A 127 -2.38 -8.28 -8.72
C SER A 127 -2.77 -8.70 -10.14
N ASP A 128 -3.52 -9.79 -10.28
CA ASP A 128 -4.24 -10.17 -11.49
C ASP A 128 -5.58 -9.39 -11.65
N HIS A 129 -5.95 -8.56 -10.67
CA HIS A 129 -7.08 -7.66 -10.76
C HIS A 129 -6.81 -6.51 -11.73
N HIS A 130 -7.86 -6.00 -12.42
CA HIS A 130 -7.72 -4.88 -13.37
C HIS A 130 -7.12 -3.61 -12.73
N ALA A 131 -7.28 -3.42 -11.41
CA ALA A 131 -6.63 -2.33 -10.67
C ALA A 131 -5.09 -2.41 -10.65
N ASN A 132 -4.49 -3.51 -11.12
CA ASN A 132 -3.05 -3.58 -11.31
C ASN A 132 -2.52 -2.48 -12.24
N SER A 133 -3.36 -1.96 -13.15
CA SER A 133 -3.05 -0.79 -13.99
C SER A 133 -2.63 0.45 -13.20
N THR A 134 -2.89 0.50 -11.91
CA THR A 134 -2.40 1.54 -10.98
C THR A 134 -0.87 1.64 -10.98
N TYR A 135 -0.15 0.51 -11.05
CA TYR A 135 1.32 0.52 -10.99
C TYR A 135 1.97 1.12 -12.25
N PRO A 136 1.58 0.73 -13.49
CA PRO A 136 2.02 1.44 -14.69
C PRO A 136 1.62 2.92 -14.71
N CYS A 137 0.44 3.27 -14.19
CA CYS A 137 0.01 4.65 -14.07
C CYS A 137 0.91 5.43 -13.09
N LEU A 138 1.26 4.83 -11.96
CA LEU A 138 2.19 5.41 -10.99
C LEU A 138 3.59 5.62 -11.61
N ASP A 139 4.11 4.64 -12.34
CA ASP A 139 5.38 4.76 -13.06
C ASP A 139 5.35 5.96 -14.03
N TYR A 140 4.26 6.09 -14.80
CA TYR A 140 4.06 7.23 -15.68
C TYR A 140 4.00 8.56 -14.92
N MET A 141 3.32 8.59 -13.75
CA MET A 141 3.23 9.81 -12.92
C MET A 141 4.62 10.26 -12.42
N PHE A 142 5.50 9.33 -12.03
CA PHE A 142 6.89 9.69 -11.71
C PHE A 142 7.56 10.43 -12.85
N LYS A 143 7.44 9.92 -14.10
CA LYS A 143 8.01 10.56 -15.30
C LYS A 143 7.41 11.95 -15.54
N MET A 144 6.09 12.09 -15.45
CA MET A 144 5.39 13.37 -15.61
C MET A 144 5.85 14.42 -14.60
N LYS A 145 6.26 13.99 -13.40
CA LYS A 145 6.81 14.88 -12.36
C LYS A 145 8.33 15.07 -12.46
N GLY A 146 8.97 14.60 -13.55
CA GLY A 146 10.39 14.79 -13.84
C GLY A 146 11.33 13.77 -13.18
N TYR A 147 10.80 12.68 -12.63
CA TYR A 147 11.59 11.59 -12.03
C TYR A 147 11.82 10.47 -13.06
N GLU A 148 12.58 10.77 -14.11
CA GLU A 148 12.84 9.85 -15.24
C GLU A 148 13.57 8.57 -14.84
N ASP A 149 14.34 8.61 -13.75
CA ASP A 149 15.17 7.50 -13.26
C ASP A 149 14.46 6.68 -12.15
N VAL A 150 13.14 6.83 -11.98
CA VAL A 150 12.31 6.04 -11.06
C VAL A 150 11.46 5.07 -11.84
N TYR A 151 11.41 3.82 -11.42
CA TYR A 151 10.65 2.73 -12.04
C TYR A 151 9.74 2.06 -11.02
N VAL A 152 8.61 1.55 -11.48
CA VAL A 152 7.68 0.80 -10.63
C VAL A 152 7.44 -0.58 -11.22
N GLY A 153 7.77 -1.60 -10.46
CA GLY A 153 7.46 -2.99 -10.79
C GLY A 153 6.60 -3.64 -9.70
N THR A 154 6.19 -4.87 -9.94
CA THR A 154 5.32 -5.63 -9.03
C THR A 154 5.82 -7.07 -8.87
N VAL A 155 5.50 -7.69 -7.71
CA VAL A 155 5.81 -9.10 -7.43
C VAL A 155 4.82 -10.02 -8.15
N GLU A 156 3.52 -9.71 -8.07
CA GLU A 156 2.42 -10.58 -8.52
C GLU A 156 1.60 -9.96 -9.67
N GLY A 157 2.21 -9.11 -10.50
CA GLY A 157 1.46 -8.44 -11.57
C GLY A 157 2.38 -7.88 -12.64
N PHE A 158 1.88 -6.92 -13.42
CA PHE A 158 2.64 -6.26 -14.47
C PHE A 158 2.83 -4.76 -14.13
N PRO A 159 4.03 -4.19 -14.38
CA PRO A 159 5.25 -4.84 -14.87
C PRO A 159 5.99 -5.64 -13.77
N GLU A 160 6.58 -6.76 -14.14
CA GLU A 160 7.47 -7.53 -13.30
C GLU A 160 8.91 -6.99 -13.40
N LEU A 161 9.82 -7.48 -12.54
CA LEU A 161 11.23 -7.07 -12.58
C LEU A 161 11.87 -7.34 -13.96
N GLU A 162 11.53 -8.47 -14.60
CA GLU A 162 12.01 -8.85 -15.92
C GLU A 162 11.66 -7.82 -17.02
N ASN A 163 10.59 -7.07 -16.85
CA ASN A 163 10.21 -5.99 -17.76
C ASN A 163 11.03 -4.73 -17.52
N ILE A 164 11.56 -4.53 -16.31
CA ILE A 164 12.31 -3.34 -15.91
C ILE A 164 13.79 -3.49 -16.20
N VAL A 165 14.39 -4.67 -16.00
CA VAL A 165 15.82 -4.93 -16.19
C VAL A 165 16.34 -4.44 -17.56
N PRO A 166 15.69 -4.72 -18.71
CA PRO A 166 16.14 -4.22 -20.01
C PRO A 166 16.19 -2.68 -20.09
N LEU A 167 15.24 -2.00 -19.45
CA LEU A 167 15.20 -0.53 -19.41
C LEU A 167 16.36 0.04 -18.59
N LEU A 168 16.69 -0.60 -17.46
CA LEU A 168 17.83 -0.21 -16.63
C LEU A 168 19.15 -0.41 -17.37
N GLN A 169 19.30 -1.51 -18.13
CA GLN A 169 20.48 -1.81 -18.94
C GLN A 169 20.64 -0.80 -20.09
N GLU A 170 19.56 -0.48 -20.81
CA GLU A 170 19.57 0.50 -21.91
C GLU A 170 20.08 1.88 -21.42
N LYS A 171 19.61 2.32 -20.27
CA LYS A 171 20.03 3.59 -19.64
C LYS A 171 21.42 3.52 -19.02
N LYS A 172 22.03 2.32 -18.92
CA LYS A 172 23.39 2.08 -18.39
C LYS A 172 23.58 2.55 -16.95
N TYR A 173 22.57 2.36 -16.11
CA TYR A 173 22.70 2.61 -14.69
C TYR A 173 23.83 1.76 -14.07
N LYS A 174 24.37 2.24 -12.95
CA LYS A 174 25.44 1.55 -12.20
C LYS A 174 24.96 1.12 -10.83
N LYS A 175 24.02 1.87 -10.27
CA LYS A 175 23.47 1.64 -8.95
C LYS A 175 21.95 1.74 -9.00
N ILE A 176 21.31 0.80 -8.33
CA ILE A 176 19.87 0.73 -8.17
C ILE A 176 19.55 0.81 -6.67
N TYR A 177 18.66 1.72 -6.31
CA TYR A 177 17.96 1.69 -5.05
C TYR A 177 16.69 0.87 -5.22
N LEU A 178 16.43 -0.07 -4.29
CA LEU A 178 15.16 -0.81 -4.22
C LEU A 178 14.38 -0.34 -3.00
N ALA A 179 13.10 -0.07 -3.17
CA ALA A 179 12.20 0.29 -2.08
C ALA A 179 10.82 -0.37 -2.26
N PRO A 180 10.15 -0.82 -1.19
CA PRO A 180 8.81 -1.34 -1.31
C PRO A 180 7.80 -0.19 -1.52
N PHE A 181 6.87 -0.38 -2.45
CA PHE A 181 5.69 0.47 -2.59
C PHE A 181 4.49 -0.23 -1.93
N MET A 182 4.61 -0.44 -0.63
CA MET A 182 3.64 -1.16 0.22
C MET A 182 3.49 -0.42 1.54
N LEU A 183 2.34 -0.57 2.20
CA LEU A 183 2.09 0.08 3.49
C LEU A 183 3.14 -0.31 4.53
N VAL A 184 3.54 -1.58 4.54
CA VAL A 184 4.53 -2.16 5.45
C VAL A 184 5.62 -2.82 4.63
N ALA A 185 6.88 -2.63 5.02
CA ALA A 185 8.01 -3.42 4.52
C ALA A 185 8.00 -4.80 5.19
N GLY A 186 7.05 -5.64 4.79
CA GLY A 186 6.80 -6.97 5.33
C GLY A 186 7.52 -8.09 4.58
N ASP A 187 6.90 -9.28 4.55
CA ASP A 187 7.49 -10.50 3.98
C ASP A 187 8.01 -10.30 2.54
N HIS A 188 7.23 -9.65 1.67
CA HIS A 188 7.67 -9.38 0.29
C HIS A 188 8.89 -8.47 0.23
N ALA A 189 8.96 -7.42 1.05
CA ALA A 189 10.12 -6.55 1.07
C ALA A 189 11.38 -7.24 1.65
N ILE A 190 11.19 -8.16 2.59
CA ILE A 190 12.30 -8.88 3.23
C ILE A 190 12.76 -10.05 2.36
N ASN A 191 11.81 -10.86 1.83
CA ASN A 191 12.12 -12.10 1.13
C ASN A 191 12.28 -11.87 -0.38
N ASP A 192 11.24 -11.33 -1.05
CA ASP A 192 11.24 -11.23 -2.51
C ASP A 192 12.07 -10.05 -3.02
N MET A 193 12.22 -8.97 -2.20
CA MET A 193 13.03 -7.81 -2.62
C MET A 193 14.48 -7.89 -2.15
N ALA A 194 14.72 -8.11 -0.85
CA ALA A 194 16.01 -7.81 -0.22
C ALA A 194 16.77 -9.02 0.32
N SER A 195 16.26 -10.25 0.19
CA SER A 195 16.92 -11.46 0.66
C SER A 195 18.14 -11.82 -0.20
N ASP A 196 18.90 -12.85 0.24
CA ASP A 196 20.01 -13.45 -0.49
C ASP A 196 19.54 -14.64 -1.38
N GLU A 197 18.23 -14.89 -1.49
CA GLU A 197 17.69 -15.94 -2.34
C GLU A 197 17.92 -15.61 -3.82
N GLU A 198 18.08 -16.67 -4.66
CA GLU A 198 18.45 -16.53 -6.08
C GLU A 198 17.42 -15.71 -6.89
N ASP A 199 16.14 -15.76 -6.50
CA ASP A 199 15.02 -15.10 -7.16
C ASP A 199 14.64 -13.75 -6.54
N SER A 200 15.35 -13.30 -5.49
CA SER A 200 15.12 -11.97 -4.94
C SER A 200 15.49 -10.87 -5.94
N TRP A 201 14.75 -9.78 -5.92
CA TRP A 201 15.03 -8.64 -6.82
C TRP A 201 16.45 -8.10 -6.66
N ARG A 202 16.97 -8.11 -5.43
CA ARG A 202 18.36 -7.72 -5.16
C ARG A 202 19.34 -8.63 -5.88
N THR A 203 19.23 -9.94 -5.69
CA THR A 203 20.15 -10.92 -6.28
C THR A 203 20.09 -10.87 -7.81
N VAL A 204 18.87 -10.87 -8.39
CA VAL A 204 18.67 -10.75 -9.84
C VAL A 204 19.36 -9.50 -10.41
N LEU A 205 19.21 -8.34 -9.75
CA LEU A 205 19.82 -7.10 -10.22
C LEU A 205 21.36 -7.10 -10.01
N GLU A 206 21.87 -7.73 -8.94
CA GLU A 206 23.31 -7.87 -8.72
C GLU A 206 23.95 -8.80 -9.77
N ASP A 207 23.27 -9.87 -10.18
CA ASP A 207 23.70 -10.75 -11.26
C ASP A 207 23.75 -10.00 -12.62
N GLU A 208 22.87 -9.05 -12.83
CA GLU A 208 22.88 -8.12 -13.96
C GLU A 208 23.94 -7.01 -13.81
N ARG A 209 24.82 -7.13 -12.79
CA ARG A 209 25.97 -6.25 -12.50
C ARG A 209 25.60 -4.83 -12.06
N PHE A 210 24.41 -4.63 -11.52
CA PHE A 210 24.09 -3.41 -10.79
C PHE A 210 24.62 -3.49 -9.35
N LYS A 211 25.03 -2.34 -8.79
CA LYS A 211 25.17 -2.21 -7.34
C LYS A 211 23.78 -1.95 -6.77
N VAL A 212 23.32 -2.78 -5.85
CA VAL A 212 21.98 -2.65 -5.26
C VAL A 212 22.06 -2.15 -3.82
N GLU A 213 21.14 -1.28 -3.46
CA GLU A 213 20.92 -0.80 -2.09
C GLU A 213 19.43 -0.87 -1.78
N CYS A 214 19.04 -1.67 -0.79
CA CYS A 214 17.65 -1.85 -0.38
C CYS A 214 17.29 -0.87 0.74
N ILE A 215 16.13 -0.20 0.58
CA ILE A 215 15.51 0.69 1.56
C ILE A 215 14.28 -0.04 2.09
N LEU A 216 14.33 -0.52 3.33
CA LEU A 216 13.28 -1.33 3.94
C LEU A 216 12.34 -0.46 4.80
N GLU A 217 11.73 0.53 4.18
CA GLU A 217 10.76 1.43 4.80
C GLU A 217 9.41 1.31 4.10
N GLY A 218 8.35 1.02 4.86
CA GLY A 218 6.98 0.97 4.32
C GLY A 218 6.36 2.36 4.23
N LEU A 219 5.41 2.54 3.30
CA LEU A 219 4.73 3.83 3.09
C LEU A 219 4.02 4.35 4.35
N GLY A 220 3.55 3.43 5.22
CA GLY A 220 2.89 3.78 6.49
C GLY A 220 3.81 4.46 7.51
N GLU A 221 5.12 4.52 7.28
CA GLU A 221 6.07 5.25 8.12
C GLU A 221 6.14 6.74 7.76
N TYR A 222 5.67 7.11 6.57
CA TYR A 222 5.73 8.49 6.10
C TYR A 222 4.52 9.28 6.58
N ALA A 223 4.76 10.33 7.38
CA ALA A 223 3.70 11.19 7.92
C ALA A 223 2.77 11.77 6.84
N GLY A 224 3.30 12.04 5.64
CA GLY A 224 2.50 12.48 4.50
C GLY A 224 1.47 11.44 4.07
N ILE A 225 1.86 10.17 3.98
CA ILE A 225 0.96 9.05 3.63
C ILE A 225 -0.10 8.83 4.72
N GLN A 226 0.29 8.90 5.99
CA GLN A 226 -0.65 8.85 7.12
C GLN A 226 -1.69 9.97 7.04
N ASN A 227 -1.27 11.18 6.67
CA ASN A 227 -2.17 12.32 6.46
C ASN A 227 -3.10 12.11 5.26
N MET A 228 -2.63 11.51 4.17
CA MET A 228 -3.51 11.15 3.04
C MET A 228 -4.63 10.19 3.47
N PHE A 229 -4.32 9.14 4.22
CA PHE A 229 -5.36 8.25 4.78
C PHE A 229 -6.32 8.97 5.71
N LEU A 230 -5.82 9.90 6.53
CA LEU A 230 -6.68 10.75 7.37
C LEU A 230 -7.62 11.62 6.52
N ASP A 231 -7.13 12.21 5.45
CA ASP A 231 -7.94 13.04 4.56
C ASP A 231 -8.95 12.20 3.76
N HIS A 232 -8.59 10.96 3.39
CA HIS A 232 -9.53 10.02 2.79
C HIS A 232 -10.64 9.63 3.77
N LEU A 233 -10.31 9.40 5.04
CA LEU A 233 -11.30 9.13 6.09
C LEU A 233 -12.27 10.31 6.27
N LYS A 234 -11.74 11.55 6.34
CA LYS A 234 -12.58 12.76 6.44
C LYS A 234 -13.51 12.97 5.25
N LYS A 235 -13.13 12.47 4.09
CA LYS A 235 -13.87 12.54 2.82
C LYS A 235 -14.57 11.21 2.48
N ALA A 236 -14.65 10.29 3.46
CA ALA A 236 -15.26 8.99 3.27
C ALA A 236 -16.70 9.11 2.77
N GLN A 237 -17.06 8.27 1.80
CA GLN A 237 -18.36 8.28 1.19
C GLN A 237 -19.28 7.23 1.84
N PRO A 238 -20.61 7.45 1.87
CA PRO A 238 -21.56 6.41 2.26
C PRO A 238 -21.37 5.17 1.38
N VAL A 239 -21.33 3.99 2.02
CA VAL A 239 -21.14 2.72 1.26
C VAL A 239 -22.29 2.46 0.26
N THR A 240 -23.43 3.14 0.43
CA THR A 240 -24.58 3.11 -0.49
C THR A 240 -24.32 3.83 -1.82
N GLU A 241 -23.34 4.73 -1.86
CA GLU A 241 -23.03 5.58 -3.03
C GLU A 241 -21.79 5.09 -3.81
N MET A 242 -21.21 3.97 -3.38
CA MET A 242 -19.95 3.41 -3.94
C MET A 242 -20.19 2.23 -4.87
#